data_28f9837b88e3213246a4f09784898126
#
_entry.id   28f9837b88e3213246a4f09784898126
#
_cell.length_a   1.000
_cell.length_b   1.000
_cell.length_c   1.000
_cell.angle_alpha   90.00
_cell.angle_beta   90.00
_cell.angle_gamma   90.00
#
_symmetry.space_group_name_H-M   'P 1'
#
loop_
_entity.id
_entity.type
_entity.pdbx_description
1 polymer ?
#
loop_
_entity_poly.entity_id
_entity_poly.type
_entity_poly.pdbx_seq_one_letter_code
_entity_poly.pdbx_strand_id
1 'polypeptide(L)'
;MKLPQKGFLLITLNQYPSLWDFELIQRALVEYELQGHYWINHFSIALDELASAGLINRIGHRLDDGEAIAKDRLLFEFALSDFGRQRMLDTGLLEGE
;
A
#
# COMPACT_ATOMS: atom_id res chain seq x y z
N MET A 1 -19.98 2.54 3.39
CA MET A 1 -19.02 3.64 3.13
C MET A 1 -17.62 3.07 2.94
N LYS A 2 -16.92 3.52 1.90
CA LYS A 2 -15.56 3.05 1.67
C LYS A 2 -14.58 3.74 2.59
N LEU A 3 -13.54 3.03 2.99
CA LEU A 3 -12.47 3.58 3.82
C LEU A 3 -11.70 4.66 3.06
N PRO A 4 -11.08 5.62 3.76
CA PRO A 4 -10.10 6.49 3.13
C PRO A 4 -8.99 5.65 2.49
N GLN A 5 -8.45 6.10 1.36
CA GLN A 5 -7.53 5.32 0.56
C GLN A 5 -6.29 4.84 1.34
N LYS A 6 -5.66 5.71 2.11
CA LYS A 6 -4.50 5.31 2.92
C LYS A 6 -4.89 4.31 4.01
N GLY A 7 -6.07 4.47 4.60
CA GLY A 7 -6.59 3.52 5.58
C GLY A 7 -6.79 2.14 4.98
N PHE A 8 -7.32 2.08 3.76
CA PHE A 8 -7.48 0.82 3.04
C PHE A 8 -6.15 0.13 2.81
N LEU A 9 -5.12 0.89 2.39
CA LEU A 9 -3.79 0.33 2.14
C LEU A 9 -3.21 -0.26 3.42
N LEU A 10 -3.35 0.43 4.54
CA LEU A 10 -2.86 -0.05 5.83
C LEU A 10 -3.59 -1.30 6.29
N ILE A 11 -4.92 -1.32 6.19
CA ILE A 11 -5.73 -2.49 6.58
C ILE A 11 -5.38 -3.69 5.72
N THR A 12 -5.22 -3.48 4.42
CA THR A 12 -4.87 -4.55 3.50
C THR A 12 -3.50 -5.12 3.87
N LEU A 13 -2.53 -4.24 4.09
CA LEU A 13 -1.17 -4.69 4.42
C LEU A 13 -1.12 -5.41 5.77
N ASN A 14 -1.99 -5.04 6.71
CA ASN A 14 -2.05 -5.71 8.01
C ASN A 14 -2.49 -7.18 7.91
N GLN A 15 -3.11 -7.56 6.81
CA GLN A 15 -3.61 -8.93 6.60
C GLN A 15 -2.54 -9.89 6.08
N TYR A 16 -1.37 -9.38 5.70
CA TYR A 16 -0.30 -10.15 5.09
C TYR A 16 1.04 -9.81 5.73
N PRO A 17 2.02 -10.75 5.71
CA PRO A 17 3.37 -10.43 6.20
C PRO A 17 4.00 -9.30 5.38
N SER A 18 3.75 -9.28 4.07
CA SER A 18 4.21 -8.22 3.16
C SER A 18 3.43 -8.30 1.86
N LEU A 19 3.43 -7.21 1.11
CA LEU A 19 2.87 -7.17 -0.24
C LEU A 19 3.75 -6.24 -1.09
N TRP A 20 3.80 -6.53 -2.38
CA TRP A 20 4.45 -5.64 -3.34
C TRP A 20 3.53 -4.45 -3.65
N ASP A 21 4.12 -3.33 -4.06
CA ASP A 21 3.36 -2.12 -4.38
C ASP A 21 2.30 -2.36 -5.45
N PHE A 22 2.63 -3.10 -6.52
CA PHE A 22 1.66 -3.38 -7.57
C PHE A 22 0.48 -4.23 -7.05
N GLU A 23 0.72 -5.11 -6.08
CA GLU A 23 -0.34 -5.90 -5.48
C GLU A 23 -1.29 -5.00 -4.67
N LEU A 24 -0.73 -4.09 -3.88
CA LEU A 24 -1.50 -3.12 -3.10
C LEU A 24 -2.28 -2.18 -4.02
N ILE A 25 -1.62 -1.68 -5.06
CA ILE A 25 -2.26 -0.77 -6.03
C ILE A 25 -3.41 -1.48 -6.74
N GLN A 26 -3.20 -2.71 -7.19
CA GLN A 26 -4.26 -3.47 -7.88
C GLN A 26 -5.48 -3.65 -6.98
N ARG A 27 -5.27 -3.99 -5.71
CA ARG A 27 -6.37 -4.16 -4.76
C ARG A 27 -7.11 -2.85 -4.54
N ALA A 28 -6.39 -1.72 -4.47
CA ALA A 28 -6.99 -0.41 -4.30
C ALA A 28 -7.81 -0.01 -5.53
N LEU A 29 -7.30 -0.28 -6.72
CA LEU A 29 -8.03 0.01 -7.96
C LEU A 29 -9.35 -0.74 -8.00
N VAL A 30 -9.36 -2.00 -7.60
CA VAL A 30 -10.58 -2.80 -7.55
C VAL A 30 -11.53 -2.25 -6.48
N GLU A 31 -11.03 -1.96 -5.29
CA GLU A 31 -11.87 -1.50 -4.17
C GLU A 31 -12.59 -0.19 -4.49
N TYR A 32 -11.88 0.75 -5.14
CA TYR A 32 -12.43 2.08 -5.43
C TYR A 32 -12.96 2.21 -6.85
N GLU A 33 -12.96 1.12 -7.61
CA GLU A 33 -13.48 1.07 -9.00
C GLU A 33 -12.80 2.11 -9.88
N LEU A 34 -11.45 2.13 -9.81
CA LEU A 34 -10.62 3.08 -10.54
C LEU A 34 -9.70 2.33 -11.51
N GLN A 35 -9.25 3.02 -12.57
CA GLN A 35 -8.31 2.44 -13.52
C GLN A 35 -7.49 3.52 -14.21
N GLY A 36 -6.35 3.13 -14.77
CA GLY A 36 -5.48 3.99 -15.54
C GLY A 36 -4.25 4.46 -14.78
N HIS A 37 -3.28 4.99 -15.55
CA HIS A 37 -1.98 5.38 -15.01
C HIS A 37 -2.06 6.48 -13.96
N TYR A 38 -3.04 7.38 -14.08
CA TYR A 38 -3.23 8.43 -13.09
C TYR A 38 -3.39 7.82 -11.69
N TRP A 39 -4.27 6.81 -11.58
CA TRP A 39 -4.57 6.20 -10.28
C TRP A 39 -3.44 5.28 -9.80
N ILE A 40 -2.74 4.62 -10.73
CA ILE A 40 -1.54 3.84 -10.38
C ILE A 40 -0.51 4.77 -9.73
N ASN A 41 -0.26 5.92 -10.33
CA ASN A 41 0.69 6.90 -9.79
C ASN A 41 0.19 7.50 -8.47
N HIS A 42 -1.12 7.76 -8.39
CA HIS A 42 -1.74 8.30 -7.17
C HIS A 42 -1.49 7.36 -5.98
N PHE A 43 -1.72 6.06 -6.15
CA PHE A 43 -1.50 5.09 -5.07
C PHE A 43 -0.02 4.85 -4.80
N SER A 44 0.84 4.92 -5.82
CA SER A 44 2.29 4.87 -5.62
C SER A 44 2.77 6.00 -4.71
N ILE A 45 2.27 7.21 -4.94
CA ILE A 45 2.59 8.37 -4.11
C ILE A 45 2.05 8.17 -2.69
N ALA A 46 0.84 7.65 -2.56
CA ALA A 46 0.27 7.37 -1.24
C ALA A 46 1.13 6.39 -0.45
N LEU A 47 1.65 5.34 -1.11
CA LEU A 47 2.55 4.38 -0.46
C LEU A 47 3.86 5.04 -0.04
N ASP A 48 4.43 5.91 -0.88
CA ASP A 48 5.64 6.66 -0.54
C ASP A 48 5.41 7.56 0.67
N GLU A 49 4.25 8.20 0.75
CA GLU A 49 3.89 9.05 1.88
C GLU A 49 3.74 8.23 3.17
N LEU A 50 3.12 7.06 3.09
CA LEU A 50 3.00 6.16 4.24
C LEU A 50 4.37 5.68 4.72
N ALA A 51 5.27 5.35 3.79
CA ALA A 51 6.62 4.94 4.13
C ALA A 51 7.42 6.09 4.76
N SER A 52 7.28 7.30 4.21
CA SER A 52 7.94 8.49 4.76
C SER A 52 7.45 8.81 6.16
N ALA A 53 6.20 8.54 6.46
CA ALA A 53 5.63 8.74 7.79
C ALA A 53 6.00 7.60 8.77
N GLY A 54 6.68 6.57 8.29
CA GLY A 54 7.09 5.45 9.14
C GLY A 54 6.01 4.43 9.41
N LEU A 55 4.87 4.52 8.71
CA LEU A 55 3.73 3.61 8.92
C LEU A 55 3.93 2.26 8.23
N ILE A 56 4.70 2.24 7.15
CA ILE A 56 5.07 1.01 6.44
C ILE A 56 6.56 1.05 6.15
N ASN A 57 7.16 -0.13 5.96
CA ASN A 57 8.59 -0.26 5.67
C ASN A 57 8.80 -0.87 4.29
N ARG A 58 9.76 -0.34 3.54
CA ARG A 58 10.24 -0.99 2.32
C ARG A 58 11.21 -2.08 2.73
N ILE A 59 10.83 -3.34 2.47
CA ILE A 59 11.65 -4.49 2.85
C ILE A 59 12.28 -5.19 1.66
N GLY A 60 11.95 -4.78 0.45
CA GLY A 60 12.53 -5.34 -0.77
C GLY A 60 12.27 -4.46 -1.96
N HIS A 61 13.01 -4.73 -3.04
CA HIS A 61 12.81 -4.03 -4.31
C HIS A 61 13.28 -4.91 -5.46
N ARG A 62 12.73 -4.67 -6.64
CA ARG A 62 13.18 -5.29 -7.88
C ARG A 62 12.72 -4.46 -9.07
N LEU A 63 13.34 -4.69 -10.22
CA LEU A 63 12.88 -4.08 -11.46
C LEU A 63 11.74 -4.90 -12.04
N ASP A 64 10.74 -4.21 -12.57
CA ASP A 64 9.63 -4.84 -13.25
C ASP A 64 10.10 -5.32 -14.64
N ASP A 65 9.79 -6.55 -14.99
CA ASP A 65 10.05 -7.10 -16.31
C ASP A 65 8.97 -6.73 -17.31
N GLY A 66 7.99 -5.92 -16.90
CA GLY A 66 6.87 -5.48 -17.70
C GLY A 66 5.56 -6.17 -17.39
N GLU A 67 5.59 -7.20 -16.53
CA GLU A 67 4.40 -7.97 -16.21
C GLU A 67 3.52 -7.33 -15.14
N ALA A 68 4.10 -6.51 -14.25
CA ALA A 68 3.35 -5.93 -13.13
C ALA A 68 2.75 -4.57 -13.52
N ILE A 69 3.57 -3.58 -13.84
CA ILE A 69 3.13 -2.23 -14.18
C ILE A 69 3.74 -1.77 -15.50
N ALA A 70 5.06 -1.68 -15.56
CA ALA A 70 5.78 -1.24 -16.74
C ALA A 70 7.23 -1.72 -16.68
N LYS A 71 7.78 -2.11 -17.84
CA LYS A 71 9.14 -2.60 -17.93
C LYS A 71 10.13 -1.58 -17.36
N ASP A 72 11.08 -2.08 -16.56
CA ASP A 72 12.14 -1.32 -15.92
C ASP A 72 11.67 -0.36 -14.82
N ARG A 73 10.40 -0.44 -14.44
CA ARG A 73 9.91 0.31 -13.28
C ARG A 73 10.44 -0.34 -12.00
N LEU A 74 10.89 0.47 -11.06
CA LEU A 74 11.35 -0.03 -9.76
C LEU A 74 10.12 -0.35 -8.90
N LEU A 75 10.04 -1.60 -8.45
CA LEU A 75 8.96 -2.09 -7.60
C LEU A 75 9.48 -2.24 -6.17
N PHE A 76 8.61 -2.00 -5.20
CA PHE A 76 8.96 -2.12 -3.77
C PHE A 76 8.04 -3.09 -3.07
N GLU A 77 8.60 -3.87 -2.16
CA GLU A 77 7.86 -4.72 -1.25
C GLU A 77 7.71 -3.99 0.07
N PHE A 78 6.49 -3.97 0.61
CA PHE A 78 6.17 -3.25 1.82
C PHE A 78 5.66 -4.20 2.90
N ALA A 79 5.98 -3.87 4.16
CA ALA A 79 5.40 -4.52 5.33
C ALA A 79 4.90 -3.43 6.28
N LEU A 80 3.85 -3.72 7.01
CA LEU A 80 3.33 -2.81 8.03
C LEU A 80 4.36 -2.69 9.15
N SER A 81 4.66 -1.47 9.58
CA SER A 81 5.58 -1.26 10.70
C SER A 81 4.85 -1.40 12.03
N ASP A 82 5.58 -1.60 13.12
CA ASP A 82 5.01 -1.60 14.46
C ASP A 82 4.35 -0.26 14.76
N PHE A 83 4.99 0.82 14.35
CA PHE A 83 4.43 2.16 14.49
C PHE A 83 3.13 2.31 13.70
N GLY A 84 3.09 1.77 12.46
CA GLY A 84 1.89 1.78 11.64
C GLY A 84 0.73 1.05 12.29
N ARG A 85 1.01 -0.15 12.82
CA ARG A 85 -0.02 -0.93 13.51
C ARG A 85 -0.53 -0.18 14.75
N GLN A 86 0.37 0.41 15.52
CA GLN A 86 -0.02 1.17 16.71
C GLN A 86 -0.89 2.38 16.33
N ARG A 87 -0.54 3.09 15.26
CA ARG A 87 -1.36 4.22 14.78
C ARG A 87 -2.75 3.76 14.34
N MET A 88 -2.85 2.58 13.70
CA MET A 88 -4.15 2.02 13.32
C MET A 88 -5.01 1.75 14.56
N LEU A 89 -4.41 1.24 15.62
CA LEU A 89 -5.13 1.03 16.89
C LEU A 89 -5.55 2.36 17.51
N ASP A 90 -4.65 3.33 17.56
CA ASP A 90 -4.88 4.65 18.18
C ASP A 90 -5.99 5.41 17.47
N THR A 91 -6.11 5.27 16.15
CA THR A 91 -7.11 5.99 15.35
C THR A 91 -8.41 5.23 15.16
N GLY A 92 -8.52 4.03 15.72
CA GLY A 92 -9.72 3.21 15.59
C GLY A 92 -9.84 2.44 14.28
N LEU A 93 -8.80 2.47 13.45
CA LEU A 93 -8.80 1.74 12.18
C LEU A 93 -8.77 0.22 12.41
N LEU A 94 -8.12 -0.22 13.50
CA LEU A 94 -8.17 -1.60 13.97
C LEU A 94 -8.82 -1.60 15.35
N GLU A 95 -10.07 -2.05 15.42
CA GLU A 95 -10.79 -2.09 16.68
C GLU A 95 -10.58 -3.42 17.37
N GLY A 96 -10.35 -3.37 18.70
CA GLY A 96 -10.30 -4.56 19.54
C GLY A 96 -9.13 -5.49 19.26
N GLU A 97 -8.11 -5.03 18.62
CA GLU A 97 -6.94 -5.84 18.29
C GLU A 97 -5.95 -5.93 19.45
#